data_aab1e5c64c7243e47f4dac9763fe4f3f
#
_entry.id   aab1e5c64c7243e47f4dac9763fe4f3f
#
_cell.length_a   1.000
_cell.length_b   1.000
_cell.length_c   1.000
_cell.angle_alpha   90.00
_cell.angle_beta   90.00
_cell.angle_gamma   90.00
#
_symmetry.space_group_name_H-M   'P 1'
#
loop_
_entity.id
_entity.type
_entity.pdbx_description
1 polymer ?
#
loop_
_entity_poly.entity_id
_entity_poly.type
_entity_poly.pdbx_seq_one_letter_code
_entity_poly.pdbx_strand_id
1 'polypeptide(L)'
;MIAIYLAPLYLLLNVYFLFRILKWLETCHVYFKKKWIKAVLAMIYVFLAFSILIAFLFPQGTIRRAMKLISNYWLGVLMYLALTILIVDLIHLILIYFVKADQEKFRTPKVFRIVGSICMILIVSTSFYGVCNARNIRTTSYHVTIHKKAENHKKLKIILLADLHLGYNIGCSQMKQMVMKVNQQSPDLIVVAGDIFDNEYDALDDPDQLVKIFRQLKSQYGVYAVYGNHDIDEKILAGFTFGSGREKKVSDPRMDEFVKRAGMKLLRDESVSYTHLR
;
A
#
# COMPACT_ATOMS: atom_id res chain seq x y z
N MET A 1 1.77 10.52 -17.53
CA MET A 1 1.86 11.99 -17.70
C MET A 1 1.44 12.78 -16.47
N ILE A 2 0.37 12.41 -15.76
CA ILE A 2 -0.14 13.15 -14.57
C ILE A 2 0.96 13.35 -13.50
N ALA A 3 1.81 12.36 -13.23
CA ALA A 3 2.90 12.47 -12.25
C ALA A 3 3.85 13.65 -12.53
N ILE A 4 4.11 13.98 -13.81
CA ILE A 4 4.98 15.10 -14.19
C ILE A 4 4.32 16.44 -13.85
N TYR A 5 3.00 16.57 -14.08
CA TYR A 5 2.27 17.79 -13.73
C TYR A 5 2.14 17.98 -12.21
N LEU A 6 2.10 16.89 -11.44
CA LEU A 6 2.05 16.95 -9.98
C LEU A 6 3.43 17.16 -9.32
N ALA A 7 4.54 16.93 -10.06
CA ALA A 7 5.89 17.05 -9.50
C ALA A 7 6.20 18.44 -8.92
N PRO A 8 5.84 19.60 -9.54
CA PRO A 8 6.08 20.89 -8.93
C PRO A 8 5.33 21.08 -7.61
N LEU A 9 4.07 20.64 -7.55
CA LEU A 9 3.27 20.69 -6.32
C LEU A 9 3.88 19.82 -5.22
N TYR A 10 4.31 18.60 -5.57
CA TYR A 10 5.02 17.70 -4.66
C TYR A 10 6.28 18.35 -4.08
N LEU A 11 7.10 19.00 -4.91
CA LEU A 11 8.31 19.68 -4.46
C LEU A 11 8.00 20.86 -3.53
N LEU A 12 7.03 21.71 -3.89
CA LEU A 12 6.60 22.83 -3.07
C LEU A 12 6.11 22.38 -1.69
N LEU A 13 5.27 21.34 -1.65
CA LEU A 13 4.77 20.78 -0.40
C LEU A 13 5.93 20.23 0.46
N ASN A 14 6.87 19.51 -0.13
CA ASN A 14 8.02 18.97 0.62
C ASN A 14 8.92 20.09 1.17
N VAL A 15 9.17 21.16 0.41
CA VAL A 15 9.92 22.34 0.90
C VAL A 15 9.18 22.99 2.08
N TYR A 16 7.87 23.17 1.96
CA TYR A 16 7.04 23.71 3.04
C TYR A 16 7.08 22.85 4.31
N PHE A 17 6.93 21.53 4.18
CA PHE A 17 6.97 20.61 5.30
C PHE A 17 8.34 20.56 5.96
N LEU A 18 9.40 20.50 5.18
CA LEU A 18 10.76 20.56 5.69
C LEU A 18 11.00 21.83 6.53
N PHE A 19 10.59 22.98 6.01
CA PHE A 19 10.69 24.26 6.74
C PHE A 19 9.91 24.21 8.06
N ARG A 20 8.67 23.71 8.03
CA ARG A 20 7.82 23.59 9.23
C ARG A 20 8.44 22.66 10.28
N ILE A 21 8.95 21.52 9.86
CA ILE A 21 9.60 20.52 10.74
C ILE A 21 10.88 21.10 11.38
N LEU A 22 11.75 21.71 10.59
CA LEU A 22 12.97 22.30 11.12
C LEU A 22 12.67 23.42 12.11
N LYS A 23 11.72 24.30 11.80
CA LYS A 23 11.28 25.38 12.70
C LYS A 23 10.67 24.83 13.99
N TRP A 24 9.89 23.77 13.94
CA TRP A 24 9.35 23.12 15.12
C TRP A 24 10.45 22.51 15.98
N LEU A 25 11.40 21.78 15.40
CA LEU A 25 12.55 21.20 16.10
C LEU A 25 13.37 22.26 16.84
N GLU A 26 13.60 23.43 16.25
CA GLU A 26 14.28 24.55 16.91
C GLU A 26 13.60 25.01 18.19
N THR A 27 12.27 24.88 18.29
CA THR A 27 11.52 25.22 19.49
C THR A 27 11.58 24.12 20.55
N CYS A 28 11.88 22.88 20.15
CA CYS A 28 11.96 21.74 21.05
C CYS A 28 13.27 21.73 21.85
N HIS A 29 14.41 21.95 21.18
CA HIS A 29 15.70 21.91 21.85
C HIS A 29 16.76 22.76 21.16
N VAL A 30 17.67 23.35 21.94
CA VAL A 30 18.73 24.26 21.48
C VAL A 30 19.68 23.61 20.45
N TYR A 31 19.93 22.32 20.54
CA TYR A 31 20.78 21.58 19.58
C TYR A 31 20.27 21.70 18.13
N PHE A 32 18.96 21.73 17.90
CA PHE A 32 18.38 21.85 16.57
C PHE A 32 18.57 23.23 15.92
N LYS A 33 19.09 24.23 16.68
CA LYS A 33 19.51 25.53 16.12
C LYS A 33 20.85 25.48 15.40
N LYS A 34 21.69 24.45 15.67
CA LYS A 34 23.00 24.30 15.04
C LYS A 34 22.87 24.03 13.55
N LYS A 35 23.59 24.79 12.72
CA LYS A 35 23.51 24.73 11.24
C LYS A 35 23.78 23.31 10.70
N TRP A 36 24.79 22.63 11.23
CA TRP A 36 25.15 21.29 10.78
C TRP A 36 24.05 20.24 11.07
N ILE A 37 23.36 20.33 12.23
CA ILE A 37 22.23 19.44 12.56
C ILE A 37 21.07 19.66 11.59
N LYS A 38 20.74 20.94 11.31
CA LYS A 38 19.71 21.25 10.31
C LYS A 38 20.08 20.72 8.92
N ALA A 39 21.34 20.85 8.54
CA ALA A 39 21.81 20.31 7.25
C ALA A 39 21.66 18.79 7.18
N VAL A 40 22.04 18.06 8.24
CA VAL A 40 21.88 16.61 8.30
C VAL A 40 20.41 16.21 8.24
N LEU A 41 19.55 16.84 9.02
CA LEU A 41 18.10 16.58 9.00
C LEU A 41 17.47 16.89 7.64
N ALA A 42 17.87 18.01 7.03
CA ALA A 42 17.43 18.36 5.68
C ALA A 42 17.90 17.34 4.65
N MET A 43 19.15 16.85 4.71
CA MET A 43 19.64 15.81 3.81
C MET A 43 18.85 14.51 3.95
N ILE A 44 18.56 14.07 5.17
CA ILE A 44 17.74 12.86 5.42
C ILE A 44 16.34 13.05 4.83
N TYR A 45 15.71 14.20 5.09
CA TYR A 45 14.38 14.50 4.55
C TYR A 45 14.37 14.52 3.02
N VAL A 46 15.33 15.21 2.42
CA VAL A 46 15.47 15.29 0.95
C VAL A 46 15.70 13.90 0.35
N PHE A 47 16.56 13.08 0.96
CA PHE A 47 16.76 11.68 0.54
C PHE A 47 15.42 10.91 0.55
N LEU A 48 14.62 11.01 1.62
CA LEU A 48 13.31 10.37 1.70
C LEU A 48 12.36 10.91 0.62
N ALA A 49 12.30 12.22 0.43
CA ALA A 49 11.46 12.84 -0.59
C ALA A 49 11.85 12.43 -2.01
N PHE A 50 13.16 12.29 -2.31
CA PHE A 50 13.64 11.87 -3.62
C PHE A 50 13.71 10.34 -3.79
N SER A 51 13.47 9.55 -2.75
CA SER A 51 13.49 8.08 -2.84
C SER A 51 12.58 7.53 -3.93
N ILE A 52 11.45 8.19 -4.22
CA ILE A 52 10.51 7.84 -5.28
C ILE A 52 11.20 7.91 -6.65
N LEU A 53 11.91 9.02 -6.91
CA LEU A 53 12.61 9.21 -8.18
C LEU A 53 13.81 8.26 -8.30
N ILE A 54 14.56 8.08 -7.21
CA ILE A 54 15.67 7.13 -7.15
C ILE A 54 15.16 5.72 -7.48
N ALA A 55 14.07 5.27 -6.83
CA ALA A 55 13.47 3.96 -7.07
C ALA A 55 13.01 3.77 -8.53
N PHE A 56 12.55 4.83 -9.19
CA PHE A 56 12.12 4.78 -10.58
C PHE A 56 13.30 4.70 -11.57
N LEU A 57 14.39 5.43 -11.28
CA LEU A 57 15.55 5.53 -12.17
C LEU A 57 16.50 4.34 -12.09
N PHE A 58 16.57 3.66 -10.94
CA PHE A 58 17.48 2.54 -10.76
C PHE A 58 17.01 1.30 -11.53
N PRO A 59 17.96 0.51 -12.10
CA PRO A 59 17.64 -0.77 -12.71
C PRO A 59 17.12 -1.76 -11.68
N GLN A 60 16.49 -2.83 -12.16
CA GLN A 60 15.95 -3.88 -11.29
C GLN A 60 17.07 -4.49 -10.41
N GLY A 61 16.75 -4.75 -9.16
CA GLY A 61 17.69 -5.30 -8.18
C GLY A 61 17.39 -4.87 -6.75
N THR A 62 18.24 -5.31 -5.83
CA THR A 62 18.07 -5.09 -4.37
C THR A 62 17.98 -3.60 -3.99
N ILE A 63 18.77 -2.74 -4.67
CA ILE A 63 18.75 -1.29 -4.39
C ILE A 63 17.40 -0.68 -4.80
N ARG A 64 16.91 -1.00 -6.00
CA ARG A 64 15.59 -0.54 -6.46
C ARG A 64 14.50 -0.99 -5.48
N ARG A 65 14.53 -2.27 -5.07
CA ARG A 65 13.57 -2.83 -4.11
C ARG A 65 13.59 -2.05 -2.79
N ALA A 66 14.77 -1.81 -2.22
CA ALA A 66 14.91 -1.04 -0.98
C ALA A 66 14.37 0.39 -1.14
N MET A 67 14.69 1.07 -2.25
CA MET A 67 14.20 2.43 -2.52
C MET A 67 12.68 2.45 -2.75
N LYS A 68 12.11 1.46 -3.42
CA LYS A 68 10.64 1.32 -3.57
C LYS A 68 9.95 1.17 -2.22
N LEU A 69 10.46 0.32 -1.34
CA LEU A 69 9.94 0.17 0.02
C LEU A 69 10.01 1.48 0.80
N ILE A 70 11.18 2.14 0.81
CA ILE A 70 11.36 3.43 1.49
C ILE A 70 10.36 4.45 0.93
N SER A 71 10.23 4.56 -0.39
CA SER A 71 9.34 5.52 -1.03
C SER A 71 7.86 5.27 -0.74
N ASN A 72 7.44 4.01 -0.70
CA ASN A 72 6.05 3.64 -0.40
C ASN A 72 5.68 4.02 1.04
N TYR A 73 6.56 3.71 2.02
CA TYR A 73 6.34 4.15 3.40
C TYR A 73 6.43 5.67 3.54
N TRP A 74 7.36 6.31 2.84
CA TRP A 74 7.47 7.77 2.83
C TRP A 74 6.20 8.44 2.31
N LEU A 75 5.62 7.96 1.20
CA LEU A 75 4.36 8.49 0.66
C LEU A 75 3.22 8.38 1.67
N GLY A 76 3.12 7.26 2.37
CA GLY A 76 2.13 7.08 3.43
C GLY A 76 2.30 8.10 4.56
N VAL A 77 3.53 8.27 5.07
CA VAL A 77 3.84 9.27 6.11
C VAL A 77 3.59 10.70 5.60
N LEU A 78 3.98 11.00 4.35
CA LEU A 78 3.78 12.30 3.73
C LEU A 78 2.29 12.66 3.62
N MET A 79 1.44 11.69 3.32
CA MET A 79 -0.01 11.88 3.27
C MET A 79 -0.56 12.28 4.65
N TYR A 80 -0.17 11.57 5.72
CA TYR A 80 -0.58 11.94 7.09
C TYR A 80 -0.01 13.29 7.51
N LEU A 81 1.24 13.60 7.14
CA LEU A 81 1.87 14.89 7.38
C LEU A 81 1.08 16.01 6.70
N ALA A 82 0.76 15.86 5.41
CA ALA A 82 -0.01 16.82 4.64
C ALA A 82 -1.39 17.06 5.25
N LEU A 83 -2.12 16.00 5.55
CA LEU A 83 -3.46 16.08 6.14
C LEU A 83 -3.44 16.75 7.53
N THR A 84 -2.48 16.37 8.38
CA THR A 84 -2.36 16.93 9.73
C THR A 84 -2.03 18.42 9.69
N ILE A 85 -1.07 18.83 8.85
CA ILE A 85 -0.71 20.25 8.70
C ILE A 85 -1.87 21.04 8.12
N LEU A 86 -2.56 20.53 7.11
CA LEU A 86 -3.73 21.17 6.53
C LEU A 86 -4.83 21.41 7.57
N ILE A 87 -5.14 20.41 8.39
CA ILE A 87 -6.13 20.53 9.46
C ILE A 87 -5.72 21.59 10.48
N VAL A 88 -4.45 21.59 10.91
CA VAL A 88 -3.94 22.59 11.88
C VAL A 88 -3.98 23.99 11.29
N ASP A 89 -3.57 24.16 10.05
CA ASP A 89 -3.58 25.47 9.39
C ASP A 89 -5.04 25.96 9.18
N LEU A 90 -5.97 25.07 8.85
CA LEU A 90 -7.39 25.39 8.76
C LEU A 90 -7.98 25.80 10.13
N ILE A 91 -7.68 25.04 11.19
CA ILE A 91 -8.09 25.41 12.56
C ILE A 91 -7.53 26.77 12.95
N HIS A 92 -6.25 27.02 12.64
CA HIS A 92 -5.63 28.32 12.90
C HIS A 92 -6.33 29.47 12.16
N LEU A 93 -6.69 29.30 10.88
CA LEU A 93 -7.46 30.26 10.11
C LEU A 93 -8.84 30.51 10.73
N ILE A 94 -9.57 29.45 11.10
CA ILE A 94 -10.88 29.57 11.74
C ILE A 94 -10.78 30.37 13.05
N LEU A 95 -9.80 30.06 13.91
CA LEU A 95 -9.62 30.76 15.18
C LEU A 95 -9.32 32.24 14.99
N ILE A 96 -8.52 32.61 13.99
CA ILE A 96 -8.17 34.01 13.73
C ILE A 96 -9.34 34.77 13.09
N TYR A 97 -9.92 34.26 12.03
CA TYR A 97 -10.87 35.01 11.21
C TYR A 97 -12.32 34.94 11.73
N PHE A 98 -12.75 33.79 12.25
CA PHE A 98 -14.13 33.59 12.69
C PHE A 98 -14.29 33.77 14.21
N VAL A 99 -13.37 33.25 15.02
CA VAL A 99 -13.42 33.37 16.48
C VAL A 99 -12.80 34.68 16.97
N LYS A 100 -12.03 35.38 16.09
CA LYS A 100 -11.30 36.61 16.41
C LYS A 100 -10.37 36.45 17.61
N ALA A 101 -9.78 35.27 17.74
CA ALA A 101 -8.88 34.94 18.83
C ALA A 101 -7.59 35.77 18.73
N ASP A 102 -7.01 36.08 19.89
CA ASP A 102 -5.78 36.87 19.99
C ASP A 102 -4.62 36.18 19.29
N GLN A 103 -4.20 36.73 18.15
CA GLN A 103 -3.19 36.18 17.26
C GLN A 103 -1.82 36.05 17.94
N GLU A 104 -1.48 36.97 18.86
CA GLU A 104 -0.19 36.95 19.57
C GLU A 104 -0.06 35.73 20.47
N LYS A 105 -1.14 35.29 21.11
CA LYS A 105 -1.16 34.08 21.95
C LYS A 105 -0.84 32.81 21.18
N PHE A 106 -1.29 32.70 19.92
CA PHE A 106 -1.07 31.52 19.07
C PHE A 106 0.31 31.51 18.39
N ARG A 107 0.98 32.66 18.26
CA ARG A 107 2.31 32.78 17.64
C ARG A 107 3.48 32.52 18.58
N THR A 108 3.22 32.18 19.84
CA THR A 108 4.28 31.93 20.81
C THR A 108 5.07 30.64 20.49
N PRO A 109 6.39 30.60 20.70
CA PRO A 109 7.20 29.38 20.52
C PRO A 109 6.70 28.21 21.36
N LYS A 110 6.09 28.49 22.51
CA LYS A 110 5.50 27.45 23.39
C LYS A 110 4.31 26.76 22.72
N VAL A 111 3.37 27.52 22.18
CA VAL A 111 2.20 26.97 21.46
C VAL A 111 2.63 26.21 20.23
N PHE A 112 3.55 26.77 19.43
CA PHE A 112 4.07 26.11 18.24
C PHE A 112 4.76 24.77 18.56
N ARG A 113 5.52 24.71 19.64
CA ARG A 113 6.13 23.46 20.13
C ARG A 113 5.09 22.44 20.53
N ILE A 114 4.10 22.82 21.35
CA ILE A 114 3.06 21.90 21.84
C ILE A 114 2.24 21.35 20.66
N VAL A 115 1.73 22.22 19.80
CA VAL A 115 0.94 21.80 18.63
C VAL A 115 1.76 20.91 17.71
N GLY A 116 3.00 21.29 17.39
CA GLY A 116 3.88 20.48 16.56
C GLY A 116 4.19 19.10 17.17
N SER A 117 4.34 19.02 18.51
CA SER A 117 4.56 17.75 19.20
C SER A 117 3.31 16.85 19.15
N ILE A 118 2.11 17.42 19.33
CA ILE A 118 0.86 16.69 19.19
C ILE A 118 0.73 16.17 17.75
N CYS A 119 0.97 17.01 16.74
CA CYS A 119 0.95 16.60 15.34
C CYS A 119 1.92 15.45 15.06
N MET A 120 3.16 15.54 15.57
CA MET A 120 4.16 14.50 15.38
C MET A 120 3.74 13.17 16.01
N ILE A 121 3.21 13.20 17.24
CA ILE A 121 2.69 12.01 17.90
C ILE A 121 1.55 11.40 17.10
N LEU A 122 0.62 12.21 16.60
CA LEU A 122 -0.49 11.74 15.76
C LEU A 122 0.02 11.09 14.46
N ILE A 123 0.95 11.75 13.75
CA ILE A 123 1.51 11.22 12.50
C ILE A 123 2.22 9.89 12.73
N VAL A 124 3.08 9.81 13.75
CA VAL A 124 3.82 8.57 14.07
C VAL A 124 2.84 7.46 14.48
N SER A 125 1.89 7.76 15.36
CA SER A 125 0.92 6.76 15.86
C SER A 125 0.01 6.25 14.75
N THR A 126 -0.52 7.13 13.89
CA THR A 126 -1.39 6.73 12.77
C THR A 126 -0.61 5.96 11.71
N SER A 127 0.62 6.37 11.39
CA SER A 127 1.49 5.65 10.45
C SER A 127 1.83 4.25 10.98
N PHE A 128 2.21 4.14 12.24
CA PHE A 128 2.50 2.85 12.87
C PHE A 128 1.27 1.94 12.91
N TYR A 129 0.12 2.49 13.33
CA TYR A 129 -1.15 1.76 13.32
C TYR A 129 -1.52 1.29 11.91
N GLY A 130 -1.38 2.15 10.90
CA GLY A 130 -1.64 1.82 9.51
C GLY A 130 -0.81 0.64 9.02
N VAL A 131 0.51 0.64 9.30
CA VAL A 131 1.41 -0.45 8.95
C VAL A 131 1.03 -1.76 9.66
N CYS A 132 0.73 -1.71 10.95
CA CYS A 132 0.31 -2.89 11.72
C CYS A 132 -1.03 -3.43 11.23
N ASN A 133 -2.00 -2.55 10.98
CA ASN A 133 -3.33 -2.93 10.52
C ASN A 133 -3.30 -3.54 9.10
N ALA A 134 -2.50 -2.97 8.19
CA ALA A 134 -2.35 -3.49 6.83
C ALA A 134 -1.73 -4.90 6.77
N ARG A 135 -0.94 -5.27 7.79
CA ARG A 135 -0.37 -6.61 7.90
C ARG A 135 -1.29 -7.63 8.56
N ASN A 136 -2.41 -7.20 9.13
CA ASN A 136 -3.33 -8.07 9.83
C ASN A 136 -4.44 -8.56 8.89
N ILE A 137 -4.29 -9.77 8.40
CA ILE A 137 -5.28 -10.43 7.55
C ILE A 137 -6.50 -10.80 8.38
N ARG A 138 -7.68 -10.34 7.96
CA ARG A 138 -8.96 -10.60 8.63
C ARG A 138 -9.84 -11.48 7.76
N THR A 139 -10.60 -12.36 8.39
CA THR A 139 -11.63 -13.18 7.74
C THR A 139 -12.99 -12.60 8.05
N THR A 140 -13.79 -12.34 7.02
CA THR A 140 -15.19 -11.92 7.15
C THR A 140 -16.07 -13.03 6.60
N SER A 141 -17.11 -13.43 7.34
CA SER A 141 -18.02 -14.51 6.92
C SER A 141 -19.35 -13.93 6.49
N TYR A 142 -19.83 -14.44 5.37
CA TYR A 142 -21.17 -14.14 4.82
C TYR A 142 -21.96 -15.44 4.69
N HIS A 143 -23.24 -15.41 5.02
CA HIS A 143 -24.16 -16.51 4.81
C HIS A 143 -25.15 -16.16 3.70
N VAL A 144 -25.10 -16.92 2.62
CA VAL A 144 -25.97 -16.75 1.46
C VAL A 144 -26.85 -17.98 1.31
N THR A 145 -28.16 -17.79 1.25
CA THR A 145 -29.10 -18.89 1.00
C THR A 145 -29.52 -18.87 -0.47
N ILE A 146 -29.30 -19.98 -1.15
CA ILE A 146 -29.72 -20.16 -2.55
C ILE A 146 -30.90 -21.15 -2.56
N HIS A 147 -32.07 -20.72 -3.06
CA HIS A 147 -33.26 -21.54 -3.17
C HIS A 147 -33.20 -22.45 -4.41
N LYS A 148 -32.16 -23.29 -4.49
CA LYS A 148 -31.94 -24.26 -5.54
C LYS A 148 -31.55 -25.59 -4.90
N LYS A 149 -32.16 -26.68 -5.35
CA LYS A 149 -31.78 -28.02 -4.90
C LYS A 149 -30.40 -28.37 -5.49
N ALA A 150 -29.46 -28.73 -4.62
CA ALA A 150 -28.19 -29.36 -5.00
C ALA A 150 -28.22 -30.76 -4.39
N GLU A 151 -28.23 -31.80 -5.22
CA GLU A 151 -28.53 -33.19 -4.83
C GLU A 151 -27.68 -33.70 -3.66
N ASN A 152 -26.39 -33.33 -3.57
CA ASN A 152 -25.46 -33.90 -2.60
C ASN A 152 -24.86 -32.87 -1.63
N HIS A 153 -25.19 -31.57 -1.75
CA HIS A 153 -24.59 -30.53 -0.92
C HIS A 153 -25.64 -29.69 -0.21
N LYS A 154 -25.65 -29.81 1.13
CA LYS A 154 -26.46 -28.93 1.99
C LYS A 154 -25.79 -27.57 2.25
N LYS A 155 -24.47 -27.53 2.17
CA LYS A 155 -23.65 -26.33 2.40
C LYS A 155 -22.39 -26.40 1.52
N LEU A 156 -21.99 -25.28 0.98
CA LEU A 156 -20.73 -25.09 0.26
C LEU A 156 -19.97 -23.94 0.90
N LYS A 157 -18.73 -24.18 1.34
CA LYS A 157 -17.88 -23.16 1.93
C LYS A 157 -16.89 -22.66 0.89
N ILE A 158 -17.08 -21.45 0.44
CA ILE A 158 -16.23 -20.79 -0.54
C ILE A 158 -15.38 -19.74 0.16
N ILE A 159 -14.08 -19.76 -0.07
CA ILE A 159 -13.18 -18.65 0.30
C ILE A 159 -12.94 -17.81 -0.94
N LEU A 160 -13.25 -16.53 -0.82
CA LEU A 160 -12.95 -15.51 -1.81
C LEU A 160 -11.73 -14.72 -1.36
N LEU A 161 -10.70 -14.67 -2.19
CA LEU A 161 -9.52 -13.83 -2.07
C LEU A 161 -9.55 -12.82 -3.21
N ALA A 162 -9.23 -11.58 -2.94
CA ALA A 162 -9.08 -10.54 -3.95
C ALA A 162 -7.98 -9.56 -3.53
N ASP A 163 -7.48 -8.78 -4.48
CA ASP A 163 -6.56 -7.66 -4.23
C ASP A 163 -5.32 -8.09 -3.41
N LEU A 164 -4.66 -9.18 -3.82
CA LEU A 164 -3.47 -9.68 -3.13
C LEU A 164 -2.28 -8.74 -3.32
N HIS A 165 -2.18 -8.08 -4.49
CA HIS A 165 -1.15 -7.12 -4.82
C HIS A 165 0.27 -7.58 -4.44
N LEU A 166 0.64 -8.79 -4.88
CA LEU A 166 1.98 -9.32 -4.68
C LEU A 166 3.01 -8.41 -5.33
N GLY A 167 3.97 -7.93 -4.55
CA GLY A 167 4.95 -6.97 -5.04
C GLY A 167 5.93 -6.52 -3.98
N TYR A 168 6.29 -5.24 -3.99
CA TYR A 168 7.28 -4.70 -3.04
C TYR A 168 6.81 -4.75 -1.58
N ASN A 169 5.53 -4.50 -1.30
CA ASN A 169 5.00 -4.38 0.07
C ASN A 169 4.40 -5.69 0.59
N ILE A 170 3.83 -6.50 -0.30
CA ILE A 170 3.16 -7.76 0.04
C ILE A 170 3.99 -8.91 -0.51
N GLY A 171 4.46 -9.79 0.37
CA GLY A 171 5.36 -10.88 0.01
C GLY A 171 5.10 -12.16 0.81
N CYS A 172 6.13 -13.00 0.91
CA CYS A 172 6.06 -14.33 1.49
C CYS A 172 5.46 -14.36 2.90
N SER A 173 5.78 -13.39 3.75
CA SER A 173 5.30 -13.37 5.14
C SER A 173 3.79 -13.23 5.24
N GLN A 174 3.20 -12.29 4.48
CA GLN A 174 1.76 -12.08 4.46
C GLN A 174 1.04 -13.27 3.82
N MET A 175 1.60 -13.82 2.73
CA MET A 175 1.00 -14.96 2.05
C MET A 175 1.01 -16.22 2.90
N LYS A 176 2.05 -16.46 3.71
CA LYS A 176 2.04 -17.55 4.71
C LYS A 176 0.89 -17.41 5.70
N GLN A 177 0.67 -16.20 6.23
CA GLN A 177 -0.44 -15.94 7.15
C GLN A 177 -1.80 -16.13 6.46
N MET A 178 -1.95 -15.66 5.22
CA MET A 178 -3.16 -15.82 4.44
C MET A 178 -3.47 -17.30 4.23
N VAL A 179 -2.51 -18.10 3.74
CA VAL A 179 -2.68 -19.53 3.50
C VAL A 179 -3.04 -20.30 4.78
N MET A 180 -2.39 -19.98 5.92
CA MET A 180 -2.74 -20.58 7.20
C MET A 180 -4.19 -20.28 7.59
N LYS A 181 -4.63 -19.01 7.47
CA LYS A 181 -6.01 -18.61 7.80
C LYS A 181 -7.05 -19.24 6.87
N VAL A 182 -6.75 -19.34 5.59
CA VAL A 182 -7.61 -20.01 4.59
C VAL A 182 -7.76 -21.50 4.95
N ASN A 183 -6.66 -22.19 5.18
CA ASN A 183 -6.68 -23.63 5.50
C ASN A 183 -7.40 -23.93 6.82
N GLN A 184 -7.29 -23.04 7.83
CA GLN A 184 -8.06 -23.16 9.09
C GLN A 184 -9.57 -23.14 8.87
N GLN A 185 -10.03 -22.51 7.76
CA GLN A 185 -11.46 -22.49 7.42
C GLN A 185 -11.94 -23.78 6.78
N SER A 186 -11.06 -24.69 6.34
CA SER A 186 -11.40 -25.93 5.62
C SER A 186 -12.40 -25.65 4.48
N PRO A 187 -12.03 -24.85 3.46
CA PRO A 187 -12.94 -24.49 2.38
C PRO A 187 -13.15 -25.68 1.41
N ASP A 188 -14.36 -25.72 0.82
CA ASP A 188 -14.64 -26.62 -0.29
C ASP A 188 -14.05 -26.07 -1.60
N LEU A 189 -14.08 -24.76 -1.78
CA LEU A 189 -13.60 -24.06 -2.97
C LEU A 189 -12.84 -22.79 -2.59
N ILE A 190 -11.77 -22.49 -3.31
CA ILE A 190 -11.05 -21.20 -3.19
C ILE A 190 -11.10 -20.48 -4.53
N VAL A 191 -11.48 -19.22 -4.51
CA VAL A 191 -11.54 -18.32 -5.68
C VAL A 191 -10.67 -17.11 -5.41
N VAL A 192 -9.76 -16.80 -6.35
CA VAL A 192 -8.93 -15.61 -6.36
C VAL A 192 -9.46 -14.66 -7.42
N ALA A 193 -10.09 -13.58 -6.99
CA ALA A 193 -10.87 -12.69 -7.85
C ALA A 193 -10.06 -11.46 -8.30
N GLY A 194 -8.92 -11.70 -8.94
CA GLY A 194 -8.10 -10.66 -9.57
C GLY A 194 -7.14 -9.92 -8.63
N ASP A 195 -6.34 -9.07 -9.25
CA ASP A 195 -5.30 -8.25 -8.64
C ASP A 195 -4.34 -9.08 -7.76
N ILE A 196 -3.86 -10.19 -8.37
CA ILE A 196 -2.90 -11.10 -7.74
C ILE A 196 -1.55 -10.40 -7.64
N PHE A 197 -1.14 -9.70 -8.69
CA PHE A 197 0.13 -8.98 -8.79
C PHE A 197 -0.08 -7.47 -8.68
N ASP A 198 1.00 -6.75 -8.41
CA ASP A 198 1.03 -5.29 -8.36
C ASP A 198 1.82 -4.74 -9.57
N ASN A 199 1.32 -5.02 -10.78
CA ASN A 199 1.80 -4.59 -12.10
C ASN A 199 3.20 -5.06 -12.53
N GLU A 200 4.14 -5.28 -11.64
CA GLU A 200 5.52 -5.69 -11.96
C GLU A 200 5.82 -7.09 -11.42
N TYR A 201 6.07 -8.08 -12.29
CA TYR A 201 6.48 -9.42 -11.83
C TYR A 201 7.79 -9.40 -11.04
N ASP A 202 8.74 -8.56 -11.44
CA ASP A 202 10.03 -8.41 -10.79
C ASP A 202 9.95 -7.73 -9.39
N ALA A 203 8.78 -7.21 -9.04
CA ALA A 203 8.49 -6.70 -7.70
C ALA A 203 8.26 -7.81 -6.66
N LEU A 204 8.08 -9.06 -7.08
CA LEU A 204 7.88 -10.19 -6.19
C LEU A 204 9.08 -10.40 -5.26
N ASP A 205 8.79 -10.77 -4.02
CA ASP A 205 9.80 -10.97 -2.96
C ASP A 205 10.72 -12.17 -3.27
N ASP A 206 10.10 -13.35 -3.40
CA ASP A 206 10.72 -14.60 -3.80
C ASP A 206 9.65 -15.41 -4.55
N PRO A 207 9.62 -15.35 -5.91
CA PRO A 207 8.61 -16.03 -6.71
C PRO A 207 8.52 -17.52 -6.44
N ASP A 208 9.64 -18.21 -6.27
CA ASP A 208 9.65 -19.64 -6.03
C ASP A 208 9.15 -20.01 -4.63
N GLN A 209 9.48 -19.21 -3.63
CA GLN A 209 8.94 -19.37 -2.28
C GLN A 209 7.44 -19.05 -2.23
N LEU A 210 6.99 -18.00 -2.93
CA LEU A 210 5.56 -17.68 -3.06
C LEU A 210 4.80 -18.83 -3.69
N VAL A 211 5.29 -19.44 -4.78
CA VAL A 211 4.70 -20.63 -5.41
C VAL A 211 4.57 -21.76 -4.39
N LYS A 212 5.61 -22.06 -3.59
CA LYS A 212 5.55 -23.09 -2.55
C LYS A 212 4.51 -22.78 -1.47
N ILE A 213 4.32 -21.52 -1.13
CA ILE A 213 3.33 -21.06 -0.15
C ILE A 213 1.92 -21.27 -0.70
N PHE A 214 1.64 -20.82 -1.92
CA PHE A 214 0.31 -20.98 -2.55
C PHE A 214 -0.06 -22.45 -2.79
N ARG A 215 0.89 -23.32 -3.08
CA ARG A 215 0.66 -24.76 -3.18
C ARG A 215 0.17 -25.42 -1.87
N GLN A 216 0.30 -24.74 -0.74
CA GLN A 216 -0.23 -25.22 0.54
C GLN A 216 -1.71 -24.90 0.74
N LEU A 217 -2.36 -24.17 -0.15
CA LEU A 217 -3.80 -23.98 -0.14
C LEU A 217 -4.50 -25.33 -0.31
N LYS A 218 -5.47 -25.59 0.56
CA LYS A 218 -6.23 -26.86 0.61
C LYS A 218 -7.70 -26.57 0.37
N SER A 219 -8.27 -27.22 -0.62
CA SER A 219 -9.71 -27.18 -0.92
C SER A 219 -10.14 -28.45 -1.66
N GLN A 220 -11.39 -28.83 -1.49
CA GLN A 220 -11.93 -30.04 -2.12
C GLN A 220 -12.07 -29.91 -3.64
N TYR A 221 -12.51 -28.72 -4.11
CA TYR A 221 -12.78 -28.46 -5.51
C TYR A 221 -11.72 -27.64 -6.21
N GLY A 222 -10.58 -27.40 -5.54
CA GLY A 222 -9.44 -26.71 -6.10
C GLY A 222 -9.44 -25.20 -5.89
N VAL A 223 -8.42 -24.55 -6.48
CA VAL A 223 -8.20 -23.11 -6.43
C VAL A 223 -8.32 -22.54 -7.83
N TYR A 224 -9.20 -21.57 -8.01
CA TYR A 224 -9.43 -20.90 -9.29
C TYR A 224 -9.06 -19.42 -9.17
N ALA A 225 -8.50 -18.89 -10.23
CA ALA A 225 -8.06 -17.50 -10.28
C ALA A 225 -8.56 -16.84 -11.57
N VAL A 226 -8.84 -15.55 -11.49
CA VAL A 226 -9.02 -14.67 -12.64
C VAL A 226 -8.05 -13.49 -12.48
N TYR A 227 -7.75 -12.78 -13.58
CA TYR A 227 -6.97 -11.56 -13.52
C TYR A 227 -7.85 -10.33 -13.30
N GLY A 228 -7.29 -9.34 -12.60
CA GLY A 228 -7.83 -8.00 -12.43
C GLY A 228 -7.06 -6.98 -13.27
N ASN A 229 -7.27 -5.73 -12.96
CA ASN A 229 -6.65 -4.63 -13.72
C ASN A 229 -5.17 -4.39 -13.38
N HIS A 230 -4.67 -4.92 -12.28
CA HIS A 230 -3.26 -4.86 -11.89
C HIS A 230 -2.43 -6.07 -12.34
N ASP A 231 -3.06 -7.11 -12.89
CA ASP A 231 -2.35 -8.29 -13.41
C ASP A 231 -1.83 -8.07 -14.83
N ILE A 232 -1.30 -6.89 -15.08
CA ILE A 232 -0.71 -6.43 -16.34
C ILE A 232 0.66 -5.82 -16.07
N ASP A 233 1.57 -5.93 -17.06
CA ASP A 233 2.90 -5.30 -16.96
C ASP A 233 2.81 -3.80 -17.27
N GLU A 234 2.79 -2.97 -16.22
CA GLU A 234 2.80 -1.51 -16.33
C GLU A 234 3.79 -0.89 -15.36
N LYS A 235 4.58 0.07 -15.85
CA LYS A 235 5.46 0.88 -14.98
C LYS A 235 4.66 1.92 -14.22
N ILE A 236 4.72 1.89 -12.90
CA ILE A 236 4.03 2.80 -12.02
C ILE A 236 5.01 3.75 -11.31
N LEU A 237 4.71 5.04 -11.33
CA LEU A 237 5.40 6.07 -10.55
C LEU A 237 4.40 6.74 -9.60
N ALA A 238 4.62 6.60 -8.30
CA ALA A 238 3.78 7.20 -7.26
C ALA A 238 2.27 6.89 -7.42
N GLY A 239 1.92 5.64 -7.83
CA GLY A 239 0.54 5.22 -8.06
C GLY A 239 -0.06 5.61 -9.42
N PHE A 240 0.72 6.28 -10.30
CA PHE A 240 0.27 6.66 -11.64
C PHE A 240 0.99 5.84 -12.70
N THR A 241 0.23 5.34 -13.67
CA THR A 241 0.79 4.62 -14.83
C THR A 241 1.63 5.52 -15.72
N PHE A 242 2.76 5.01 -16.16
CA PHE A 242 3.73 5.71 -17.00
C PHE A 242 3.73 5.10 -18.41
N GLY A 243 2.75 5.48 -19.23
CA GLY A 243 2.60 5.01 -20.61
C GLY A 243 1.61 5.85 -21.41
N SER A 244 1.71 5.77 -22.73
CA SER A 244 0.71 6.34 -23.62
C SER A 244 -0.48 5.38 -23.61
N GLY A 245 -1.58 5.64 -22.99
CA GLY A 245 -2.75 4.74 -22.86
C GLY A 245 -3.28 4.07 -24.15
N ARG A 246 -2.47 4.00 -25.21
CA ARG A 246 -2.69 3.35 -26.51
C ARG A 246 -1.98 2.00 -26.64
N GLU A 247 -1.08 1.64 -25.70
CA GLU A 247 -0.41 0.35 -25.75
C GLU A 247 -1.37 -0.75 -25.28
N LYS A 248 -1.38 -1.88 -25.99
CA LYS A 248 -2.18 -3.04 -25.62
C LYS A 248 -1.69 -3.55 -24.26
N LYS A 249 -2.54 -3.50 -23.26
CA LYS A 249 -2.23 -4.01 -21.93
C LYS A 249 -2.13 -5.53 -21.98
N VAL A 250 -0.95 -6.06 -21.68
CA VAL A 250 -0.68 -7.49 -21.72
C VAL A 250 -0.08 -7.90 -20.38
N SER A 251 -0.51 -9.04 -19.85
CA SER A 251 0.13 -9.64 -18.68
C SER A 251 1.52 -10.18 -19.03
N ASP A 252 2.46 -10.10 -18.09
CA ASP A 252 3.74 -10.77 -18.22
C ASP A 252 3.52 -12.30 -18.27
N PRO A 253 4.05 -13.03 -19.27
CA PRO A 253 3.91 -14.49 -19.35
C PRO A 253 4.38 -15.23 -18.09
N ARG A 254 5.30 -14.64 -17.33
CA ARG A 254 5.76 -15.19 -16.04
C ARG A 254 4.68 -15.20 -14.97
N MET A 255 3.69 -14.28 -15.05
CA MET A 255 2.52 -14.26 -14.16
C MET A 255 1.64 -15.49 -14.40
N ASP A 256 1.40 -15.86 -15.67
CA ASP A 256 0.65 -17.05 -16.03
C ASP A 256 1.34 -18.32 -15.52
N GLU A 257 2.64 -18.42 -15.74
CA GLU A 257 3.45 -19.54 -15.26
C GLU A 257 3.43 -19.63 -13.73
N PHE A 258 3.54 -18.49 -13.03
CA PHE A 258 3.43 -18.43 -11.58
C PHE A 258 2.10 -19.00 -11.09
N VAL A 259 0.97 -18.55 -11.63
CA VAL A 259 -0.37 -18.99 -11.24
C VAL A 259 -0.53 -20.51 -11.45
N LYS A 260 -0.07 -21.02 -12.60
CA LYS A 260 -0.04 -22.44 -12.91
C LYS A 260 0.85 -23.23 -11.94
N ARG A 261 2.07 -22.77 -11.71
CA ARG A 261 3.02 -23.39 -10.78
C ARG A 261 2.51 -23.37 -9.33
N ALA A 262 1.76 -22.34 -8.96
CA ALA A 262 1.12 -22.20 -7.65
C ALA A 262 -0.06 -23.18 -7.43
N GLY A 263 -0.44 -23.93 -8.46
CA GLY A 263 -1.54 -24.91 -8.38
C GLY A 263 -2.93 -24.28 -8.53
N MET A 264 -3.01 -23.05 -9.05
CA MET A 264 -4.26 -22.35 -9.33
C MET A 264 -4.66 -22.53 -10.79
N LYS A 265 -5.95 -22.73 -11.06
CA LYS A 265 -6.50 -22.75 -12.41
C LYS A 265 -6.91 -21.33 -12.81
N LEU A 266 -6.13 -20.72 -13.72
CA LEU A 266 -6.46 -19.41 -14.29
C LEU A 266 -7.60 -19.55 -15.29
N LEU A 267 -8.67 -18.80 -15.09
CA LEU A 267 -9.82 -18.71 -15.99
C LEU A 267 -9.74 -17.42 -16.81
N ARG A 268 -9.88 -17.56 -18.14
CA ARG A 268 -9.91 -16.43 -19.09
C ARG A 268 -11.12 -16.60 -19.97
N ASP A 269 -12.20 -15.86 -19.67
CA ASP A 269 -13.49 -15.92 -20.37
C ASP A 269 -14.02 -17.35 -20.52
N GLU A 270 -13.75 -18.20 -19.52
CA GLU A 270 -14.13 -19.60 -19.49
C GLU A 270 -15.13 -19.87 -18.37
N SER A 271 -16.04 -20.82 -18.60
CA SER A 271 -16.87 -21.39 -17.56
C SER A 271 -16.32 -22.73 -17.10
N VAL A 272 -16.43 -23.02 -15.81
CA VAL A 272 -16.03 -24.30 -15.24
C VAL A 272 -17.29 -25.06 -14.81
N SER A 273 -17.45 -26.28 -15.31
CA SER A 273 -18.50 -27.19 -14.86
C SER A 273 -17.93 -28.13 -13.80
N TYR A 274 -18.54 -28.11 -12.63
CA TYR A 274 -18.25 -29.08 -11.55
C TYR A 274 -19.22 -30.23 -11.64
N THR A 275 -18.81 -31.33 -12.27
CA THR A 275 -19.64 -32.52 -12.44
C THR A 275 -20.06 -33.18 -11.12
N HIS A 276 -19.36 -32.89 -10.02
CA HIS A 276 -19.67 -33.42 -8.69
C HIS A 276 -20.63 -32.53 -7.85
N LEU A 277 -21.08 -31.42 -8.38
CA LEU A 277 -22.10 -30.55 -7.77
C LEU A 277 -23.51 -30.77 -8.34
N ARG A 278 -23.68 -31.75 -9.22
CA ARG A 278 -25.00 -32.15 -9.76
C ARG A 278 -25.75 -33.03 -8.79
#